data_89f1af1d7f72cd10619bed314d191bf1
#
_entry.id   89f1af1d7f72cd10619bed314d191bf1
#
_cell.length_a   1.000
_cell.length_b   1.000
_cell.length_c   1.000
_cell.angle_alpha   90.00
_cell.angle_beta   90.00
_cell.angle_gamma   90.00
#
_symmetry.space_group_name_H-M   'P 1'
#
loop_
_entity.id
_entity.type
_entity.pdbx_description
1 polymer ?
#
loop_
_entity_poly.entity_id
_entity_poly.type
_entity_poly.pdbx_seq_one_letter_code
_entity_poly.pdbx_strand_id
1 'polypeptide(L)' 'MYKINLIEDGTKQNEITIADIVELFQFVHKLTTRYKGYSWDFISIELAEFVEFSSQCYIDIDYNVVIKIEEC' A
#
# COMPACT_ATOMS: atom_id res chain seq x y z
N MET A 1 -5.62 0.71 -13.02
CA MET A 1 -5.49 1.84 -12.07
C MET A 1 -5.68 1.36 -10.64
N TYR A 2 -4.98 1.99 -9.72
CA TYR A 2 -5.04 1.63 -8.30
C TYR A 2 -5.34 2.87 -7.46
N LYS A 3 -6.31 2.76 -6.55
CA LYS A 3 -6.59 3.80 -5.57
C LYS A 3 -5.95 3.42 -4.26
N ILE A 4 -5.20 4.33 -3.68
CA ILE A 4 -4.49 4.09 -2.43
C ILE A 4 -4.92 5.11 -1.40
N ASN A 5 -5.31 4.61 -0.22
CA ASN A 5 -5.61 5.45 0.94
C ASN A 5 -4.65 5.08 2.06
N LEU A 6 -3.95 6.08 2.56
CA LEU A 6 -3.11 5.91 3.74
C LEU A 6 -3.98 6.16 4.97
N ILE A 7 -3.96 5.24 5.92
CA ILE A 7 -4.73 5.36 7.15
C ILE A 7 -3.76 5.41 8.32
N GLU A 8 -3.67 6.57 8.96
CA GLU A 8 -2.82 6.76 10.13
C GLU A 8 -3.70 6.96 11.36
N ASP A 9 -3.48 6.13 12.39
CA ASP A 9 -4.24 6.19 13.64
C ASP A 9 -5.77 6.18 13.41
N GLY A 10 -6.20 5.41 12.41
CA GLY A 10 -7.61 5.30 12.06
C GLY A 10 -8.15 6.43 11.19
N THR A 11 -7.34 7.43 10.88
CA THR A 11 -7.76 8.57 10.07
C THR A 11 -7.26 8.42 8.63
N LYS A 12 -8.18 8.44 7.68
CA LYS A 12 -7.83 8.36 6.26
C LYS A 12 -7.20 9.66 5.79
N GLN A 13 -6.09 9.53 5.10
CA GLN A 13 -5.45 10.64 4.39
C GLN A 13 -6.04 10.77 2.98
N ASN A 14 -5.54 11.71 2.18
CA ASN A 14 -6.01 11.91 0.82
C ASN A 14 -5.79 10.66 -0.04
N GLU A 15 -6.78 10.37 -0.88
CA GLU A 15 -6.68 9.27 -1.82
C GLU A 15 -5.73 9.62 -2.96
N ILE A 16 -4.90 8.66 -3.33
CA ILE A 16 -3.96 8.79 -4.43
C ILE A 16 -4.32 7.75 -5.49
N THR A 17 -4.29 8.15 -6.75
CA THR A 17 -4.52 7.23 -7.87
C THR A 17 -3.21 6.99 -8.61
N ILE A 18 -2.89 5.72 -8.83
CA ILE A 18 -1.67 5.30 -9.52
C ILE A 18 -2.05 4.50 -10.76
N ALA A 19 -1.41 4.83 -11.89
CA ALA A 19 -1.80 4.29 -13.19
C ALA A 19 -1.35 2.84 -13.41
N ASP A 20 -0.14 2.49 -13.02
CA ASP A 20 0.41 1.18 -13.34
C ASP A 20 1.08 0.49 -12.17
N ILE A 21 1.39 -0.80 -12.37
CA ILE A 21 1.91 -1.66 -11.32
C ILE A 21 3.32 -1.28 -10.86
N VAL A 22 4.15 -0.77 -11.76
CA VAL A 22 5.51 -0.34 -11.42
C VAL A 22 5.46 0.85 -10.47
N GLU A 23 4.63 1.82 -10.78
CA GLU A 23 4.43 2.98 -9.91
C GLU A 23 3.86 2.57 -8.56
N LEU A 24 2.95 1.59 -8.55
CA LEU A 24 2.38 1.07 -7.32
C LEU A 24 3.46 0.52 -6.39
N PHE A 25 4.33 -0.34 -6.91
CA PHE A 25 5.41 -0.91 -6.12
C PHE A 25 6.39 0.16 -5.63
N GLN A 26 6.72 1.12 -6.48
CA GLN A 26 7.61 2.22 -6.11
C GLN A 26 7.01 3.08 -5.00
N PHE A 27 5.72 3.39 -5.10
CA PHE A 27 5.03 4.19 -4.10
C PHE A 27 5.01 3.49 -2.74
N VAL A 28 4.64 2.23 -2.73
CA VAL A 28 4.58 1.46 -1.48
C VAL A 28 5.97 1.29 -0.87
N HIS A 29 6.99 1.07 -1.70
CA HIS A 29 8.38 0.99 -1.24
C HIS A 29 8.81 2.30 -0.55
N LYS A 30 8.47 3.44 -1.12
CA LYS A 30 8.78 4.74 -0.51
C LYS A 30 8.10 4.89 0.85
N LEU A 31 6.88 4.40 0.98
CA LEU A 31 6.19 4.43 2.27
C LEU A 31 6.90 3.59 3.31
N THR A 32 7.37 2.40 2.94
CA THR A 32 8.09 1.55 3.89
C THR A 32 9.38 2.19 4.35
N THR A 33 10.05 2.91 3.47
CA THR A 33 11.28 3.64 3.81
C THR A 33 10.97 4.79 4.78
N ARG A 34 9.86 5.47 4.54
CA ARG A 34 9.45 6.63 5.35
C ARG A 34 9.06 6.24 6.77
N TYR A 35 8.27 5.18 6.93
CA TYR A 35 7.74 4.79 8.22
C TYR A 35 8.64 3.84 9.00
N LYS A 36 9.44 3.03 8.31
CA LYS A 36 10.41 2.12 8.93
C LYS A 36 9.79 1.11 9.89
N GLY A 37 8.55 0.73 9.66
CA GLY A 37 7.86 -0.24 10.49
C GLY A 37 8.13 -1.67 10.07
N TYR A 38 7.34 -2.18 9.13
CA TYR A 38 7.49 -3.53 8.63
C TYR A 38 8.44 -3.57 7.45
N SER A 39 9.07 -4.73 7.25
CA SER A 39 10.07 -4.90 6.22
C SER A 39 9.44 -4.91 4.84
N TRP A 40 10.15 -4.33 3.87
CA TRP A 40 9.73 -4.33 2.47
C TRP A 40 9.56 -5.77 1.94
N ASP A 41 10.34 -6.72 2.44
CA ASP A 41 10.24 -8.11 1.99
C ASP A 41 8.84 -8.68 2.24
N PHE A 42 8.26 -8.44 3.41
CA PHE A 42 6.90 -8.87 3.72
C PHE A 42 5.87 -8.09 2.91
N ILE A 43 6.03 -6.78 2.87
CA ILE A 43 5.07 -5.91 2.20
C ILE A 43 5.02 -6.19 0.70
N SER A 44 6.17 -6.44 0.08
CA SER A 44 6.23 -6.73 -1.35
C SER A 44 5.51 -8.04 -1.70
N ILE A 45 5.59 -9.04 -0.83
CA ILE A 45 4.87 -10.29 -1.03
C ILE A 45 3.37 -10.07 -0.98
N GLU A 46 2.88 -9.35 0.03
CA GLU A 46 1.46 -9.04 0.14
C GLU A 46 0.97 -8.23 -1.06
N LEU A 47 1.77 -7.28 -1.52
CA LEU A 47 1.44 -6.46 -2.67
C LEU A 47 1.37 -7.28 -3.94
N ALA A 48 2.29 -8.20 -4.13
CA ALA A 48 2.28 -9.10 -5.29
C ALA A 48 1.05 -10.01 -5.28
N GLU A 49 0.68 -10.54 -4.12
CA GLU A 49 -0.52 -11.35 -3.99
C GLU A 49 -1.78 -10.54 -4.30
N PHE A 50 -1.84 -9.30 -3.83
CA PHE A 50 -2.96 -8.41 -4.14
C PHE A 50 -3.10 -8.22 -5.65
N VAL A 51 -2.02 -7.89 -6.33
CA VAL A 51 -2.05 -7.64 -7.78
C VAL A 51 -2.51 -8.86 -8.55
N GLU A 52 -2.13 -10.04 -8.10
CA GLU A 52 -2.41 -11.28 -8.81
C GLU A 52 -3.79 -11.86 -8.49
N PHE A 53 -4.24 -11.76 -7.25
CA PHE A 53 -5.41 -12.52 -6.79
C PHE A 53 -6.56 -11.68 -6.22
N SER A 54 -6.36 -10.39 -5.96
CA SER A 54 -7.36 -9.61 -5.24
C SER A 54 -7.67 -8.30 -5.94
N SER A 55 -8.86 -7.75 -5.64
CA SER A 55 -9.24 -6.43 -6.14
C SER A 55 -9.06 -5.35 -5.09
N GLN A 56 -8.86 -5.72 -3.83
CA GLN A 56 -8.55 -4.77 -2.76
C GLN A 56 -7.80 -5.48 -1.65
N CYS A 57 -7.01 -4.72 -0.91
CA CYS A 57 -6.32 -5.25 0.26
C CYS A 57 -5.98 -4.13 1.25
N TYR A 58 -5.66 -4.56 2.47
CA TYR A 58 -5.09 -3.69 3.50
C TYR A 58 -3.70 -4.21 3.81
N ILE A 59 -2.71 -3.34 3.78
CA ILE A 59 -1.33 -3.71 4.08
C ILE A 59 -0.83 -2.87 5.22
N ASP A 60 -0.34 -3.52 6.28
CA ASP A 60 0.27 -2.83 7.41
C ASP A 60 1.65 -2.32 7.02
N ILE A 61 1.86 -1.02 7.17
CA ILE A 61 3.15 -0.39 6.86
C ILE A 61 3.95 -0.18 8.15
N ASP A 62 3.27 0.20 9.23
CA ASP A 62 3.88 0.48 10.52
C ASP A 62 2.80 0.33 11.59
N TYR A 63 3.18 0.51 12.85
CA TYR A 63 2.23 0.52 13.95
C TYR A 63 1.18 1.62 13.71
N ASN A 64 -0.08 1.23 13.67
CA ASN A 64 -1.22 2.13 13.39
C ASN A 64 -1.15 2.84 12.04
N VAL A 65 -0.35 2.33 11.10
CA VAL A 65 -0.29 2.87 9.73
C VAL A 65 -0.58 1.76 8.75
N VAL A 66 -1.68 1.90 8.01
CA VAL A 66 -2.16 0.90 7.07
C VAL A 66 -2.44 1.58 5.74
N ILE A 67 -2.18 0.90 4.64
CA ILE A 67 -2.65 1.36 3.34
C ILE A 67 -3.77 0.46 2.87
N LYS A 68 -4.80 1.09 2.31
CA LYS A 68 -5.86 0.38 1.60
C LYS A 68 -5.62 0.58 0.11
N ILE A 69 -5.57 -0.51 -0.63
CA ILE A 69 -5.35 -0.47 -2.08
C ILE A 69 -6.54 -1.13 -2.76
N GLU A 70 -7.08 -0.44 -3.76
CA GLU A 70 -8.18 -0.98 -4.58
C GLU A 70 -7.82 -0.87 -6.04
N GLU A 71 -8.09 -1.93 -6.80
CA GLU A 71 -8.02 -1.88 -8.25
C GLU A 71 -9.31 -1.29 -8.81
N CYS A 72 -9.19 -0.37 -9.75
CA CYS A 72 -10.35 0.29 -10.34
C CYS A 72 -10.28 0.38 -11.86
#